data_dd7345bb99d0f267742ba199574b9acf
#
_entry.id   dd7345bb99d0f267742ba199574b9acf
#
_cell.length_a   1.000
_cell.length_b   1.000
_cell.length_c   1.000
_cell.angle_alpha   90.00
_cell.angle_beta   90.00
_cell.angle_gamma   90.00
#
_symmetry.space_group_name_H-M   'P 1'
#
loop_
_entity.id
_entity.type
_entity.pdbx_description
1 polymer ?
#
loop_
_entity_poly.entity_id
_entity_poly.type
_entity_poly.pdbx_seq_one_letter_code
_entity_poly.pdbx_strand_id
1 'polypeptide(L)'
;MDTILLKLLKKCTHQDEQKARCAFSRTCHRIGIGSPKVTQKRKIIYRWISGIAATVLVCGFLLGTHLWNSRSGDINLEKVYASAGNSKMVILPDSTKVYLKPTSTLFYEANDFTHNRKVHLFGEAYVEVTKDAKHPFSVVCNNATIKVLGTKFNVQSHESDSEFEVMLYEGCVDVESEFNNKQVEVLMAPGDIVKIDKTTGNMSQMNISTIANQGQSRKFYFIDKKLEDITNQLERHFQKKILLTILLVG
;
A
#
# COMPACT_ATOMS: atom_id res chain seq x y z
N MET A 1 -12.83 17.45 58.10
CA MET A 1 -12.09 17.92 59.29
C MET A 1 -10.57 17.70 59.13
N ASP A 2 -10.12 17.01 58.05
CA ASP A 2 -8.72 16.60 57.88
C ASP A 2 -7.80 17.57 57.14
N THR A 3 -8.35 18.51 56.36
CA THR A 3 -7.54 19.45 55.55
C THR A 3 -6.88 20.57 56.38
N ILE A 4 -7.45 20.90 57.53
CA ILE A 4 -6.93 21.93 58.44
C ILE A 4 -5.79 21.34 59.25
N LEU A 5 -5.94 20.09 59.70
CA LEU A 5 -4.88 19.37 60.48
C LEU A 5 -3.60 19.16 59.65
N LEU A 6 -3.74 18.82 58.37
CA LEU A 6 -2.61 18.66 57.42
C LEU A 6 -1.87 20.00 57.15
N LYS A 7 -2.60 21.13 57.07
CA LYS A 7 -1.99 22.44 56.92
C LYS A 7 -1.24 22.88 58.19
N LEU A 8 -1.76 22.54 59.39
CA LEU A 8 -1.10 22.87 60.66
C LEU A 8 0.14 22.03 60.86
N LEU A 9 0.12 20.72 60.58
CA LEU A 9 1.28 19.86 60.63
C LEU A 9 2.39 20.30 59.67
N LYS A 10 2.04 20.70 58.45
CA LYS A 10 3.00 21.19 57.45
C LYS A 10 3.64 22.55 57.85
N LYS A 11 2.92 23.36 58.63
CA LYS A 11 3.40 24.65 59.13
C LYS A 11 4.31 24.48 60.34
N CYS A 12 4.02 23.49 61.23
CA CYS A 12 4.88 23.16 62.37
C CYS A 12 6.23 22.58 61.91
N THR A 13 6.25 21.62 60.94
CA THR A 13 7.50 21.05 60.45
C THR A 13 8.41 22.06 59.77
N HIS A 14 7.86 23.03 59.03
CA HIS A 14 8.64 24.08 58.36
C HIS A 14 9.27 25.09 59.38
N GLN A 15 8.57 25.35 60.49
CA GLN A 15 9.05 26.28 61.51
C GLN A 15 10.17 25.63 62.35
N ASP A 16 10.09 24.34 62.62
CA ASP A 16 11.11 23.58 63.35
C ASP A 16 12.39 23.38 62.51
N GLU A 17 12.28 23.16 61.20
CA GLU A 17 13.45 23.14 60.31
C GLU A 17 14.18 24.48 60.25
N GLN A 18 13.46 25.60 60.24
CA GLN A 18 14.12 26.90 60.26
C GLN A 18 14.81 27.16 61.59
N LYS A 19 14.21 26.81 62.72
CA LYS A 19 14.85 26.90 64.04
C LYS A 19 16.09 26.02 64.16
N ALA A 20 16.05 24.78 63.64
CA ALA A 20 17.17 23.86 63.60
C ALA A 20 18.33 24.39 62.72
N ARG A 21 18.03 24.96 61.58
CA ARG A 21 19.04 25.59 60.69
C ARG A 21 19.69 26.83 61.34
N CYS A 22 18.92 27.66 62.02
CA CYS A 22 19.45 28.82 62.75
C CYS A 22 20.33 28.41 63.96
N ALA A 23 19.92 27.35 64.71
CA ALA A 23 20.71 26.82 65.83
C ALA A 23 22.01 26.21 65.30
N PHE A 24 21.97 25.45 64.20
CA PHE A 24 23.17 24.85 63.59
C PHE A 24 24.11 25.94 63.04
N SER A 25 23.62 26.97 62.40
CA SER A 25 24.42 28.12 61.93
C SER A 25 25.13 28.84 63.07
N ARG A 26 24.45 29.09 64.23
CA ARG A 26 25.07 29.70 65.41
C ARG A 26 26.14 28.83 66.01
N THR A 27 26.00 27.52 66.04
CA THR A 27 26.98 26.56 66.56
C THR A 27 28.20 26.50 65.65
N CYS A 28 28.05 26.49 64.36
CA CYS A 28 29.15 26.50 63.39
C CYS A 28 30.00 27.78 63.49
N HIS A 29 29.35 28.94 63.75
CA HIS A 29 30.05 30.20 63.89
C HIS A 29 30.91 30.24 65.23
N ARG A 30 30.44 29.52 66.26
CA ARG A 30 31.17 29.41 67.54
C ARG A 30 32.40 28.49 67.50
N ILE A 31 32.38 27.51 66.57
CA ILE A 31 33.43 26.49 66.45
C ILE A 31 34.49 26.89 65.40
N GLY A 32 34.33 28.07 64.74
CA GLY A 32 35.31 28.55 63.76
C GLY A 32 35.39 27.71 62.48
N ILE A 33 34.39 26.82 62.24
CA ILE A 33 34.26 26.07 60.97
C ILE A 33 33.66 26.97 59.96
N GLY A 34 34.45 27.54 59.06
CA GLY A 34 33.96 28.36 57.95
C GLY A 34 32.94 27.61 57.15
N SER A 35 31.80 28.28 56.86
CA SER A 35 30.76 27.73 55.97
C SER A 35 31.41 27.24 54.67
N PRO A 36 31.11 26.02 54.21
CA PRO A 36 31.64 25.56 52.93
C PRO A 36 31.21 26.55 51.84
N LYS A 37 32.18 27.25 51.23
CA LYS A 37 31.94 28.04 50.03
C LYS A 37 31.44 27.08 48.97
N VAL A 38 30.14 27.06 48.74
CA VAL A 38 29.53 26.35 47.61
C VAL A 38 30.12 26.96 46.35
N THR A 39 31.17 26.33 45.87
CA THR A 39 31.93 26.78 44.72
C THR A 39 30.99 26.86 43.49
N GLN A 40 30.99 28.00 42.85
CA GLN A 40 30.21 28.33 41.64
C GLN A 40 30.51 27.43 40.42
N LYS A 41 31.37 26.40 40.56
CA LYS A 41 31.76 25.46 39.50
C LYS A 41 30.60 24.64 38.95
N ARG A 42 29.52 24.42 39.71
CA ARG A 42 28.33 23.66 39.21
C ARG A 42 27.57 24.37 38.09
N LYS A 43 27.49 25.70 38.10
CA LYS A 43 26.76 26.46 37.03
C LYS A 43 27.45 26.39 35.66
N ILE A 44 28.78 26.24 35.63
CA ILE A 44 29.53 26.17 34.38
C ILE A 44 29.32 24.80 33.72
N ILE A 45 29.31 23.71 34.50
CA ILE A 45 29.09 22.35 33.97
C ILE A 45 27.70 22.20 33.34
N TYR A 46 26.67 22.74 33.97
CA TYR A 46 25.30 22.72 33.38
C TYR A 46 25.19 23.52 32.05
N ARG A 47 25.96 24.61 31.91
CA ARG A 47 25.97 25.38 30.63
C ARG A 47 26.68 24.61 29.52
N TRP A 48 27.70 23.80 29.82
CA TRP A 48 28.36 22.93 28.83
C TRP A 48 27.50 21.72 28.47
N ILE A 49 26.86 21.09 29.46
CA ILE A 49 25.96 19.96 29.23
C ILE A 49 24.73 20.39 28.42
N SER A 50 24.14 21.56 28.67
CA SER A 50 23.01 22.08 27.89
C SER A 50 23.39 22.41 26.45
N GLY A 51 24.62 22.83 26.17
CA GLY A 51 25.13 23.05 24.82
C GLY A 51 25.23 21.74 24.02
N ILE A 52 25.79 20.69 24.66
CA ILE A 52 25.90 19.36 24.01
C ILE A 52 24.53 18.75 23.75
N ALA A 53 23.60 18.85 24.70
CA ALA A 53 22.24 18.35 24.51
C ALA A 53 21.51 19.07 23.36
N ALA A 54 21.68 20.39 23.22
CA ALA A 54 21.08 21.16 22.12
C ALA A 54 21.66 20.76 20.76
N THR A 55 22.97 20.53 20.65
CA THR A 55 23.59 20.10 19.39
C THR A 55 23.14 18.69 18.98
N VAL A 56 23.02 17.75 19.92
CA VAL A 56 22.52 16.39 19.64
C VAL A 56 21.07 16.44 19.15
N LEU A 57 20.21 17.28 19.76
CA LEU A 57 18.82 17.44 19.31
C LEU A 57 18.75 18.07 17.92
N VAL A 58 19.55 19.09 17.64
CA VAL A 58 19.58 19.73 16.31
C VAL A 58 20.12 18.76 15.25
N CYS A 59 21.20 18.05 15.53
CA CYS A 59 21.74 17.03 14.62
C CYS A 59 20.74 15.87 14.42
N GLY A 60 20.08 15.40 15.48
CA GLY A 60 19.05 14.38 15.40
C GLY A 60 17.84 14.84 14.59
N PHE A 61 17.42 16.09 14.75
CA PHE A 61 16.34 16.69 13.97
C PHE A 61 16.73 16.83 12.49
N LEU A 62 17.93 17.34 12.19
CA LEU A 62 18.42 17.48 10.81
C LEU A 62 18.63 16.11 10.14
N LEU A 63 19.17 15.13 10.85
CA LEU A 63 19.27 13.74 10.37
C LEU A 63 17.87 13.14 10.17
N GLY A 64 16.96 13.33 11.10
CA GLY A 64 15.58 12.87 11.01
C GLY A 64 14.85 13.49 9.81
N THR A 65 14.97 14.80 9.59
CA THR A 65 14.36 15.46 8.41
C THR A 65 15.03 15.03 7.11
N HIS A 66 16.35 14.84 7.11
CA HIS A 66 17.06 14.34 5.92
C HIS A 66 16.64 12.91 5.58
N LEU A 67 16.56 12.01 6.55
CA LEU A 67 16.09 10.63 6.35
C LEU A 67 14.60 10.56 5.99
N TRP A 68 13.77 11.48 6.52
CA TRP A 68 12.37 11.59 6.16
C TRP A 68 12.19 12.09 4.72
N ASN A 69 12.94 13.13 4.34
CA ASN A 69 12.88 13.71 3.00
C ASN A 69 13.47 12.78 1.91
N SER A 70 14.46 11.95 2.28
CA SER A 70 15.03 10.94 1.36
C SER A 70 14.06 9.79 1.04
N ARG A 71 12.96 9.63 1.80
CA ARG A 71 11.89 8.66 1.51
C ARG A 71 10.82 9.20 0.54
N SER A 72 10.80 10.49 0.29
CA SER A 72 9.95 11.09 -0.74
C SER A 72 10.69 11.03 -2.09
N GLY A 73 11.01 9.81 -2.55
CA GLY A 73 11.44 9.62 -3.93
C GLY A 73 10.33 10.10 -4.86
N ASP A 74 10.67 10.89 -5.87
CA ASP A 74 9.74 11.24 -6.94
C ASP A 74 9.16 9.93 -7.50
N ILE A 75 7.86 9.71 -7.28
CA ILE A 75 7.14 8.57 -7.85
C ILE A 75 7.08 8.82 -9.34
N ASN A 76 8.00 8.21 -10.09
CA ASN A 76 7.97 8.24 -11.56
C ASN A 76 6.95 7.20 -12.04
N LEU A 77 5.68 7.62 -12.05
CA LEU A 77 4.57 6.79 -12.49
C LEU A 77 4.49 6.82 -14.02
N GLU A 78 4.87 5.73 -14.65
CA GLU A 78 4.70 5.56 -16.10
C GLU A 78 3.28 5.13 -16.43
N LYS A 79 2.71 5.79 -17.45
CA LYS A 79 1.40 5.50 -18.00
C LYS A 79 1.53 4.98 -19.42
N VAL A 80 0.96 3.80 -19.67
CA VAL A 80 0.84 3.22 -21.00
C VAL A 80 -0.62 3.03 -21.35
N TYR A 81 -1.03 3.51 -22.52
CA TYR A 81 -2.40 3.41 -23.01
C TYR A 81 -2.44 2.69 -24.36
N ALA A 82 -3.39 1.79 -24.51
CA ALA A 82 -3.75 1.13 -25.77
C ALA A 82 -5.03 1.78 -26.31
N SER A 83 -4.92 2.42 -27.47
CA SER A 83 -6.06 3.10 -28.12
C SER A 83 -7.12 2.11 -28.58
N ALA A 84 -8.34 2.60 -28.84
CA ALA A 84 -9.42 1.78 -29.38
C ALA A 84 -8.98 1.07 -30.68
N GLY A 85 -9.34 -0.20 -30.83
CA GLY A 85 -8.99 -1.04 -31.98
C GLY A 85 -7.53 -1.52 -32.03
N ASN A 86 -6.63 -1.01 -31.18
CA ASN A 86 -5.23 -1.39 -31.17
C ASN A 86 -4.82 -2.01 -29.85
N SER A 87 -4.10 -3.12 -29.92
CA SER A 87 -3.41 -3.70 -28.75
C SER A 87 -1.98 -3.16 -28.68
N LYS A 88 -1.45 -3.02 -27.48
CA LYS A 88 -0.08 -2.54 -27.24
C LYS A 88 0.69 -3.48 -26.34
N MET A 89 1.87 -3.90 -26.80
CA MET A 89 2.80 -4.67 -25.96
C MET A 89 3.72 -3.73 -25.18
N VAL A 90 3.91 -4.01 -23.92
CA VAL A 90 4.83 -3.33 -23.00
C VAL A 90 5.73 -4.36 -22.36
N ILE A 91 7.03 -4.09 -22.28
CA ILE A 91 7.99 -4.87 -21.51
C ILE A 91 8.32 -4.05 -20.27
N LEU A 92 8.02 -4.59 -19.10
CA LEU A 92 8.30 -3.96 -17.81
C LEU A 92 9.78 -4.13 -17.41
N PRO A 93 10.29 -3.36 -16.44
CA PRO A 93 11.71 -3.41 -16.03
C PRO A 93 12.18 -4.79 -15.55
N ASP A 94 11.28 -5.65 -15.05
CA ASP A 94 11.53 -7.04 -14.65
C ASP A 94 11.45 -8.05 -15.81
N SER A 95 11.35 -7.57 -17.05
CA SER A 95 11.13 -8.35 -18.27
C SER A 95 9.77 -9.03 -18.38
N THR A 96 8.81 -8.70 -17.51
CA THR A 96 7.41 -9.11 -17.66
C THR A 96 6.82 -8.49 -18.91
N LYS A 97 6.09 -9.27 -19.70
CA LYS A 97 5.42 -8.81 -20.93
C LYS A 97 3.94 -8.60 -20.64
N VAL A 98 3.46 -7.41 -20.95
CA VAL A 98 2.05 -7.04 -20.81
C VAL A 98 1.49 -6.70 -22.19
N TYR A 99 0.48 -7.43 -22.62
CA TYR A 99 -0.25 -7.19 -23.87
C TYR A 99 -1.57 -6.52 -23.55
N LEU A 100 -1.56 -5.19 -23.56
CA LEU A 100 -2.77 -4.39 -23.34
C LEU A 100 -3.72 -4.54 -24.50
N LYS A 101 -4.97 -4.87 -24.22
CA LYS A 101 -6.05 -4.90 -25.20
C LYS A 101 -6.57 -3.49 -25.48
N PRO A 102 -7.38 -3.28 -26.53
CA PRO A 102 -7.92 -1.97 -26.86
C PRO A 102 -8.61 -1.28 -25.66
N THR A 103 -8.47 0.04 -25.56
CA THR A 103 -9.05 0.89 -24.50
C THR A 103 -8.57 0.58 -23.07
N SER A 104 -7.38 -0.03 -22.95
CA SER A 104 -6.82 -0.37 -21.65
C SER A 104 -5.66 0.55 -21.29
N THR A 105 -5.49 0.79 -19.99
CA THR A 105 -4.43 1.63 -19.42
C THR A 105 -3.68 0.87 -18.34
N LEU A 106 -2.36 0.94 -18.39
CA LEU A 106 -1.46 0.41 -17.38
C LEU A 106 -0.68 1.55 -16.72
N PHE A 107 -0.57 1.52 -15.40
CA PHE A 107 0.32 2.40 -14.65
C PHE A 107 1.29 1.54 -13.83
N TYR A 108 2.55 1.95 -13.78
CA TYR A 108 3.55 1.31 -12.94
C TYR A 108 4.65 2.31 -12.55
N GLU A 109 5.31 2.05 -11.42
CA GLU A 109 6.44 2.84 -10.96
C GLU A 109 7.73 2.26 -11.53
N ALA A 110 8.43 3.02 -12.40
CA ALA A 110 9.60 2.52 -13.10
C ALA A 110 10.85 2.43 -12.20
N ASN A 111 11.00 3.37 -11.25
CA ASN A 111 12.25 3.53 -10.49
C ASN A 111 12.52 2.41 -9.49
N ASP A 112 11.49 1.82 -8.88
CA ASP A 112 11.63 0.76 -7.87
C ASP A 112 10.92 -0.55 -8.27
N PHE A 113 10.67 -0.73 -9.55
CA PHE A 113 9.86 -1.84 -10.06
C PHE A 113 10.43 -3.22 -9.71
N THR A 114 11.74 -3.37 -9.64
CA THR A 114 12.39 -4.66 -9.31
C THR A 114 12.15 -5.13 -7.89
N HIS A 115 11.90 -4.20 -6.95
CA HIS A 115 11.57 -4.52 -5.56
C HIS A 115 10.06 -4.51 -5.31
N ASN A 116 9.34 -3.60 -5.99
CA ASN A 116 7.90 -3.45 -5.85
C ASN A 116 7.22 -3.70 -7.21
N ARG A 117 7.11 -4.99 -7.59
CA ARG A 117 6.56 -5.45 -8.87
C ARG A 117 5.04 -5.28 -8.91
N LYS A 118 4.59 -4.01 -8.87
CA LYS A 118 3.17 -3.65 -8.79
C LYS A 118 2.74 -2.81 -9.99
N VAL A 119 1.63 -3.20 -10.60
CA VAL A 119 1.00 -2.47 -11.69
C VAL A 119 -0.46 -2.19 -11.37
N HIS A 120 -0.99 -1.10 -11.89
CA HIS A 120 -2.41 -0.79 -11.85
C HIS A 120 -2.97 -0.91 -13.27
N LEU A 121 -3.98 -1.75 -13.44
CA LEU A 121 -4.60 -2.01 -14.73
C LEU A 121 -6.05 -1.54 -14.73
N PHE A 122 -6.40 -0.79 -15.77
CA PHE A 122 -7.77 -0.42 -16.11
C PHE A 122 -8.05 -0.97 -17.51
N GLY A 123 -8.98 -1.91 -17.61
CA GLY A 123 -9.30 -2.57 -18.85
C GLY A 123 -8.87 -4.03 -18.90
N GLU A 124 -8.37 -4.49 -20.05
CA GLU A 124 -7.98 -5.88 -20.26
C GLU A 124 -6.51 -6.00 -20.66
N ALA A 125 -5.82 -6.98 -20.07
CA ALA A 125 -4.45 -7.32 -20.43
C ALA A 125 -4.19 -8.82 -20.30
N TYR A 126 -3.43 -9.35 -21.25
CA TYR A 126 -2.75 -10.63 -21.11
C TYR A 126 -1.34 -10.38 -20.61
N VAL A 127 -0.94 -11.11 -19.57
CA VAL A 127 0.33 -10.88 -18.86
C VAL A 127 1.15 -12.18 -18.82
N GLU A 128 2.41 -12.07 -19.23
CA GLU A 128 3.43 -13.12 -19.08
C GLU A 128 4.45 -12.64 -18.04
N VAL A 129 4.27 -13.07 -16.80
CA VAL A 129 5.08 -12.62 -15.68
C VAL A 129 6.38 -13.40 -15.59
N THR A 130 7.50 -12.70 -15.49
CA THR A 130 8.81 -13.27 -15.23
C THR A 130 8.85 -13.93 -13.85
N LYS A 131 9.34 -15.19 -13.78
CA LYS A 131 9.39 -15.99 -12.54
C LYS A 131 10.33 -15.36 -11.52
N ASP A 132 9.80 -14.97 -10.37
CA ASP A 132 10.54 -14.55 -9.18
C ASP A 132 9.74 -14.87 -7.92
N ALA A 133 10.19 -15.89 -7.19
CA ALA A 133 9.53 -16.35 -5.98
C ALA A 133 9.77 -15.43 -4.76
N LYS A 134 10.76 -14.53 -4.83
CA LYS A 134 11.11 -13.63 -3.72
C LYS A 134 10.32 -12.34 -3.77
N HIS A 135 9.99 -11.88 -4.97
CA HIS A 135 9.26 -10.62 -5.18
C HIS A 135 7.99 -10.91 -5.98
N PRO A 136 6.84 -11.11 -5.32
CA PRO A 136 5.56 -11.34 -5.99
C PRO A 136 5.20 -10.18 -6.92
N PHE A 137 4.66 -10.52 -8.09
CA PHE A 137 4.10 -9.54 -9.01
C PHE A 137 2.63 -9.32 -8.68
N SER A 138 2.19 -8.08 -8.62
CA SER A 138 0.83 -7.70 -8.25
C SER A 138 0.16 -6.86 -9.33
N VAL A 139 -1.03 -7.28 -9.78
CA VAL A 139 -1.90 -6.48 -10.64
C VAL A 139 -3.07 -5.98 -9.82
N VAL A 140 -3.19 -4.67 -9.70
CA VAL A 140 -4.30 -4.02 -9.00
C VAL A 140 -5.31 -3.51 -10.01
N CYS A 141 -6.55 -3.97 -9.89
CA CYS A 141 -7.69 -3.63 -10.73
C CYS A 141 -8.83 -3.16 -9.83
N ASN A 142 -9.12 -1.86 -9.74
CA ASN A 142 -10.19 -1.33 -8.88
C ASN A 142 -10.31 -2.05 -7.53
N ASN A 143 -11.25 -2.99 -7.42
CA ASN A 143 -11.60 -3.72 -6.20
C ASN A 143 -10.95 -5.12 -6.13
N ALA A 144 -9.98 -5.42 -7.00
CA ALA A 144 -9.31 -6.72 -7.03
C ALA A 144 -7.79 -6.57 -7.10
N THR A 145 -7.09 -7.47 -6.41
CA THR A 145 -5.63 -7.60 -6.49
C THR A 145 -5.28 -9.03 -6.87
N ILE A 146 -4.49 -9.17 -7.92
CA ILE A 146 -4.01 -10.47 -8.44
C ILE A 146 -2.54 -10.58 -8.08
N LYS A 147 -2.16 -11.60 -7.32
CA LYS A 147 -0.78 -11.86 -6.90
C LYS A 147 -0.24 -13.12 -7.56
N VAL A 148 0.96 -13.03 -8.12
CA VAL A 148 1.58 -14.13 -8.86
C VAL A 148 3.09 -14.18 -8.66
N LEU A 149 3.71 -15.36 -8.89
CA LEU A 149 5.17 -15.55 -8.79
C LEU A 149 5.85 -15.82 -10.15
N GLY A 150 5.06 -15.97 -11.22
CA GLY A 150 5.58 -16.29 -12.56
C GLY A 150 4.56 -17.09 -13.34
N THR A 151 3.59 -16.41 -13.91
CA THR A 151 2.37 -16.97 -14.48
C THR A 151 2.04 -16.33 -15.82
N LYS A 152 1.22 -17.01 -16.61
CA LYS A 152 0.56 -16.45 -17.79
C LYS A 152 -0.94 -16.42 -17.55
N PHE A 153 -1.53 -15.24 -17.60
CA PHE A 153 -2.95 -15.05 -17.33
C PHE A 153 -3.51 -13.88 -18.11
N ASN A 154 -4.81 -13.87 -18.29
CA ASN A 154 -5.57 -12.73 -18.79
C ASN A 154 -6.44 -12.17 -17.67
N VAL A 155 -6.52 -10.86 -17.58
CA VAL A 155 -7.42 -10.17 -16.66
C VAL A 155 -8.26 -9.17 -17.42
N GLN A 156 -9.57 -9.17 -17.18
CA GLN A 156 -10.54 -8.24 -17.75
C GLN A 156 -11.23 -7.49 -16.62
N SER A 157 -11.04 -6.18 -16.60
CA SER A 157 -11.55 -5.27 -15.56
C SER A 157 -12.00 -3.93 -16.13
N HIS A 158 -12.69 -3.95 -17.29
CA HIS A 158 -13.29 -2.74 -17.83
C HIS A 158 -14.41 -2.27 -16.90
N GLU A 159 -14.50 -0.96 -16.67
CA GLU A 159 -15.53 -0.38 -15.80
C GLU A 159 -16.93 -0.58 -16.37
N SER A 160 -17.08 -0.58 -17.71
CA SER A 160 -18.32 -0.81 -18.43
C SER A 160 -18.83 -2.25 -18.38
N ASP A 161 -17.97 -3.22 -18.04
CA ASP A 161 -18.35 -4.63 -18.02
C ASP A 161 -18.99 -4.99 -16.67
N SER A 162 -20.02 -5.83 -16.70
CA SER A 162 -20.73 -6.27 -15.50
C SER A 162 -19.90 -7.22 -14.61
N GLU A 163 -18.88 -7.84 -15.19
CA GLU A 163 -18.05 -8.84 -14.54
C GLU A 163 -16.58 -8.42 -14.52
N PHE A 164 -15.89 -8.81 -13.44
CA PHE A 164 -14.44 -8.92 -13.38
C PHE A 164 -14.07 -10.37 -13.72
N GLU A 165 -13.10 -10.59 -14.61
CA GLU A 165 -12.72 -11.93 -15.04
C GLU A 165 -11.19 -12.10 -15.00
N VAL A 166 -10.75 -13.23 -14.47
CA VAL A 166 -9.35 -13.69 -14.54
C VAL A 166 -9.33 -15.08 -15.14
N MET A 167 -8.46 -15.30 -16.14
CA MET A 167 -8.23 -16.59 -16.78
C MET A 167 -6.77 -16.99 -16.65
N LEU A 168 -6.49 -18.14 -16.08
CA LEU A 168 -5.14 -18.65 -15.85
C LEU A 168 -4.74 -19.67 -16.92
N TYR A 169 -3.61 -19.43 -17.58
CA TYR A 169 -3.04 -20.32 -18.58
C TYR A 169 -1.89 -21.18 -18.04
N GLU A 170 -1.00 -20.57 -17.25
CA GLU A 170 0.19 -21.26 -16.71
C GLU A 170 0.57 -20.70 -15.34
N GLY A 171 0.93 -21.56 -14.40
CA GLY A 171 1.39 -21.20 -13.07
C GLY A 171 0.30 -21.25 -12.01
N CYS A 172 0.33 -20.32 -11.07
CA CYS A 172 -0.63 -20.18 -9.97
C CYS A 172 -0.96 -18.71 -9.75
N VAL A 173 -2.21 -18.40 -9.51
CA VAL A 173 -2.71 -17.04 -9.28
C VAL A 173 -3.50 -17.03 -7.98
N ASP A 174 -3.21 -16.04 -7.14
CA ASP A 174 -3.98 -15.69 -5.98
C ASP A 174 -4.79 -14.42 -6.29
N VAL A 175 -6.12 -14.52 -6.23
CA VAL A 175 -7.05 -13.41 -6.48
C VAL A 175 -7.70 -13.00 -5.18
N GLU A 176 -7.43 -11.78 -4.73
CA GLU A 176 -8.12 -11.13 -3.63
C GLU A 176 -9.02 -10.03 -4.20
N SER A 177 -10.28 -9.99 -3.82
CA SER A 177 -11.21 -8.96 -4.30
C SER A 177 -12.27 -8.62 -3.29
N GLU A 178 -12.80 -7.38 -3.39
CA GLU A 178 -13.93 -6.90 -2.62
C GLU A 178 -14.93 -6.22 -3.55
N PHE A 179 -16.04 -6.90 -3.81
CA PHE A 179 -17.16 -6.35 -4.58
C PHE A 179 -18.44 -6.43 -3.76
N ASN A 180 -19.17 -5.32 -3.70
CA ASN A 180 -20.43 -5.21 -2.97
C ASN A 180 -20.33 -5.74 -1.51
N ASN A 181 -19.28 -5.35 -0.78
CA ASN A 181 -18.95 -5.78 0.60
C ASN A 181 -18.76 -7.31 0.75
N LYS A 182 -18.57 -8.05 -0.34
CA LYS A 182 -18.17 -9.44 -0.31
C LYS A 182 -16.70 -9.57 -0.62
N GLN A 183 -15.95 -10.13 0.31
CA GLN A 183 -14.55 -10.47 0.11
C GLN A 183 -14.46 -11.87 -0.51
N VAL A 184 -13.64 -11.98 -1.55
CA VAL A 184 -13.35 -13.23 -2.25
C VAL A 184 -11.83 -13.39 -2.29
N GLU A 185 -11.38 -14.56 -1.86
CA GLU A 185 -9.98 -15.01 -1.96
C GLU A 185 -9.98 -16.37 -2.66
N VAL A 186 -9.30 -16.48 -3.80
CA VAL A 186 -9.30 -17.68 -4.63
C VAL A 186 -7.92 -17.97 -5.15
N LEU A 187 -7.47 -19.20 -4.93
CA LEU A 187 -6.26 -19.75 -5.55
C LEU A 187 -6.64 -20.48 -6.83
N MET A 188 -6.08 -20.07 -7.96
CA MET A 188 -6.38 -20.61 -9.29
C MET A 188 -5.30 -21.57 -9.76
N ALA A 189 -5.71 -22.64 -10.44
CA ALA A 189 -4.88 -23.56 -11.18
C ALA A 189 -4.98 -23.34 -12.71
N PRO A 190 -4.02 -23.81 -13.50
CA PRO A 190 -4.08 -23.66 -14.96
C PRO A 190 -5.38 -24.21 -15.57
N GLY A 191 -5.98 -23.40 -16.44
CA GLY A 191 -7.30 -23.65 -17.04
C GLY A 191 -8.47 -23.10 -16.24
N ASP A 192 -8.26 -22.55 -15.03
CA ASP A 192 -9.32 -21.90 -14.28
C ASP A 192 -9.68 -20.54 -14.85
N ILE A 193 -10.98 -20.25 -14.83
CA ILE A 193 -11.56 -18.94 -15.05
C ILE A 193 -12.34 -18.58 -13.79
N VAL A 194 -12.02 -17.45 -13.21
CA VAL A 194 -12.76 -16.83 -12.11
C VAL A 194 -13.49 -15.62 -12.63
N LYS A 195 -14.79 -15.55 -12.38
CA LYS A 195 -15.64 -14.41 -12.69
C LYS A 195 -16.30 -13.91 -11.43
N ILE A 196 -16.36 -12.60 -11.28
CA ILE A 196 -17.01 -11.94 -10.15
C ILE A 196 -17.96 -10.90 -10.71
N ASP A 197 -19.25 -11.07 -10.45
CA ASP A 197 -20.28 -10.07 -10.78
C ASP A 197 -20.09 -8.83 -9.89
N LYS A 198 -19.81 -7.69 -10.50
CA LYS A 198 -19.48 -6.45 -9.79
C LYS A 198 -20.66 -5.88 -8.99
N THR A 199 -21.89 -6.21 -9.41
CA THR A 199 -23.10 -5.72 -8.76
C THR A 199 -23.45 -6.53 -7.52
N THR A 200 -23.36 -7.87 -7.62
CA THR A 200 -23.78 -8.78 -6.56
C THR A 200 -22.62 -9.27 -5.70
N GLY A 201 -21.37 -9.16 -6.18
CA GLY A 201 -20.18 -9.74 -5.57
C GLY A 201 -20.18 -11.27 -5.60
N ASN A 202 -21.03 -11.90 -6.39
CA ASN A 202 -21.05 -13.36 -6.53
C ASN A 202 -19.89 -13.81 -7.42
N MET A 203 -19.20 -14.84 -6.94
CA MET A 203 -18.08 -15.45 -7.66
C MET A 203 -18.51 -16.77 -8.28
N SER A 204 -18.07 -17.03 -9.50
CA SER A 204 -18.09 -18.34 -10.15
C SER A 204 -16.69 -18.74 -10.58
N GLN A 205 -16.35 -20.01 -10.41
CA GLN A 205 -15.11 -20.59 -10.88
C GLN A 205 -15.43 -21.77 -11.78
N MET A 206 -14.78 -21.83 -12.93
CA MET A 206 -14.89 -22.95 -13.86
C MET A 206 -13.50 -23.32 -14.39
N ASN A 207 -13.30 -24.59 -14.73
CA ASN A 207 -12.04 -25.07 -15.31
C ASN A 207 -12.25 -25.47 -16.76
N ILE A 208 -11.42 -24.91 -17.64
CA ILE A 208 -11.45 -25.19 -19.07
C ILE A 208 -10.06 -25.68 -19.50
N SER A 209 -9.76 -26.92 -19.18
CA SER A 209 -8.45 -27.55 -19.45
C SER A 209 -8.03 -27.53 -20.93
N THR A 210 -8.97 -27.35 -21.86
CA THR A 210 -8.73 -27.39 -23.30
C THR A 210 -8.20 -26.06 -23.88
N ILE A 211 -8.27 -24.94 -23.14
CA ILE A 211 -7.96 -23.58 -23.67
C ILE A 211 -6.56 -23.09 -23.19
N ALA A 212 -5.87 -23.84 -22.37
CA ALA A 212 -4.67 -23.42 -21.64
C ALA A 212 -3.49 -22.85 -22.47
N ASN A 213 -3.53 -22.88 -23.80
CA ASN A 213 -2.41 -22.43 -24.64
C ASN A 213 -2.75 -21.28 -25.62
N GLN A 214 -3.86 -20.58 -25.46
CA GLN A 214 -4.36 -19.68 -26.51
C GLN A 214 -4.42 -18.18 -26.15
N GLY A 215 -3.81 -17.75 -25.05
CA GLY A 215 -3.89 -16.37 -24.56
C GLY A 215 -3.42 -15.27 -25.52
N GLN A 216 -2.57 -15.60 -26.49
CA GLN A 216 -2.13 -14.67 -27.55
C GLN A 216 -2.94 -14.75 -28.84
N SER A 217 -3.92 -15.66 -28.92
CA SER A 217 -4.69 -15.88 -30.13
C SER A 217 -5.56 -14.62 -30.46
N ARG A 218 -5.70 -14.36 -31.77
CA ARG A 218 -6.67 -13.37 -32.29
C ARG A 218 -8.12 -13.84 -32.18
N LYS A 219 -8.37 -14.98 -31.55
CA LYS A 219 -9.71 -15.53 -31.35
C LYS A 219 -10.33 -14.99 -30.08
N PHE A 220 -11.61 -14.70 -30.13
CA PHE A 220 -12.42 -14.35 -28.97
C PHE A 220 -13.10 -15.60 -28.44
N TYR A 221 -13.01 -15.80 -27.15
CA TYR A 221 -13.73 -16.87 -26.45
C TYR A 221 -14.73 -16.21 -25.52
N PHE A 222 -16.01 -16.48 -25.75
CA PHE A 222 -17.10 -16.00 -24.92
C PHE A 222 -17.70 -17.21 -24.22
N ILE A 223 -17.37 -17.38 -22.95
CA ILE A 223 -17.85 -18.49 -22.16
C ILE A 223 -18.73 -17.92 -21.08
N ASP A 224 -20.01 -18.27 -21.11
CA ASP A 224 -21.01 -17.82 -20.15
C ASP A 224 -20.94 -16.31 -19.87
N LYS A 225 -20.92 -15.51 -20.95
CA LYS A 225 -20.90 -14.04 -20.90
C LYS A 225 -22.25 -13.46 -21.26
N LYS A 226 -22.64 -12.39 -20.58
CA LYS A 226 -23.82 -11.59 -20.96
C LYS A 226 -23.61 -10.99 -22.34
N LEU A 227 -24.68 -10.95 -23.16
CA LEU A 227 -24.62 -10.45 -24.53
C LEU A 227 -24.13 -8.99 -24.58
N GLU A 228 -24.47 -8.19 -23.58
CA GLU A 228 -24.00 -6.81 -23.43
C GLU A 228 -22.48 -6.73 -23.28
N ASP A 229 -21.87 -7.57 -22.45
CA ASP A 229 -20.41 -7.61 -22.26
C ASP A 229 -19.70 -8.08 -23.53
N ILE A 230 -20.30 -9.03 -24.28
CA ILE A 230 -19.80 -9.48 -25.59
C ILE A 230 -19.79 -8.31 -26.58
N THR A 231 -20.90 -7.57 -26.69
CA THR A 231 -20.98 -6.43 -27.58
C THR A 231 -20.01 -5.33 -27.21
N ASN A 232 -19.89 -4.99 -25.92
CA ASN A 232 -18.94 -4.01 -25.43
C ASN A 232 -17.48 -4.40 -25.78
N GLN A 233 -17.13 -5.67 -25.63
CA GLN A 233 -15.79 -6.17 -25.98
C GLN A 233 -15.52 -6.09 -27.48
N LEU A 234 -16.48 -6.47 -28.32
CA LEU A 234 -16.36 -6.40 -29.77
C LEU A 234 -16.31 -4.94 -30.26
N GLU A 235 -17.14 -4.05 -29.70
CA GLU A 235 -17.11 -2.61 -30.01
C GLU A 235 -15.74 -1.98 -29.71
N ARG A 236 -15.17 -2.28 -28.55
CA ARG A 236 -13.82 -1.81 -28.18
C ARG A 236 -12.74 -2.28 -29.15
N HIS A 237 -12.87 -3.54 -29.61
CA HIS A 237 -11.90 -4.14 -30.51
C HIS A 237 -12.01 -3.63 -31.95
N PHE A 238 -13.23 -3.59 -32.47
CA PHE A 238 -13.48 -3.25 -33.89
C PHE A 238 -13.80 -1.78 -34.15
N GLN A 239 -13.95 -0.96 -33.10
CA GLN A 239 -14.32 0.46 -33.18
C GLN A 239 -15.66 0.68 -33.93
N LYS A 240 -16.58 -0.24 -33.82
CA LYS A 240 -17.90 -0.17 -34.45
C LYS A 240 -18.98 -0.40 -33.40
N LYS A 241 -20.00 0.45 -33.41
CA LYS A 241 -21.18 0.23 -32.57
C LYS A 241 -22.00 -0.95 -33.08
N ILE A 242 -22.40 -1.82 -32.17
CA ILE A 242 -23.24 -3.00 -32.45
C ILE A 242 -24.63 -2.71 -31.86
N LEU A 243 -25.64 -2.65 -32.74
CA LEU A 243 -27.03 -2.49 -32.31
C LEU A 243 -27.66 -3.87 -32.13
N LEU A 244 -28.01 -4.18 -30.88
CA LEU A 244 -28.80 -5.37 -30.59
C LEU A 244 -30.27 -5.08 -30.79
N THR A 245 -30.87 -5.67 -31.82
CA THR A 245 -32.31 -5.65 -32.02
C THR A 245 -32.89 -6.97 -31.51
N ILE A 246 -33.57 -6.95 -30.37
CA ILE A 246 -34.31 -8.11 -29.87
C ILE A 246 -35.66 -8.11 -30.58
N LEU A 247 -35.84 -8.95 -31.59
CA LEU A 247 -37.15 -9.29 -32.13
C LEU A 247 -37.83 -10.21 -31.10
N LEU A 248 -38.77 -9.66 -30.34
CA LEU A 248 -39.70 -10.45 -29.56
C LEU A 248 -40.63 -11.15 -30.58
N VAL A 249 -40.30 -12.40 -30.88
CA VAL A 249 -41.25 -13.30 -31.59
C VAL A 249 -42.25 -13.74 -30.52
N GLY A 250 -43.45 -13.17 -30.56
CA GLY A 250 -44.62 -13.56 -29.77
C GLY A 250 -45.18 -14.92 -30.16
#